data_1504258d4844b92f9837dbbf7b81a734
#
_entry.id   1504258d4844b92f9837dbbf7b81a734
#
_cell.length_a   1.000
_cell.length_b   1.000
_cell.length_c   1.000
_cell.angle_alpha   90.00
_cell.angle_beta   90.00
_cell.angle_gamma   90.00
#
_symmetry.space_group_name_H-M   'P 1'
#
loop_
_entity.id
_entity.type
_entity.pdbx_description
1 polymer ?
#
loop_
_entity_poly.entity_id
_entity_poly.type
_entity_poly.pdbx_seq_one_letter_code
_entity_poly.pdbx_strand_id
1 'polypeptide(L)'
;NPDVDPWLPGEGTPILLPTQFVIPDVPREGLILNIASKRLFYFPQALDGEEQIVMTYPIGIGRVGWETPLGSSAVISKARDPHWYVPASVRREHEEIGDPLPSIVPPGPDNPLGKHVLKLDIPGYLIHGTNQPYGVGMRVSHGCVRLYPENIELLYELVGVGEPVNIINEPFLTGWRDG
;
A
#
# COMPACT_ATOMS: atom_id res chain seq x y z
N ASN A 1 20.31 6.99 3.74
CA ASN A 1 21.03 7.70 2.65
C ASN A 1 20.61 9.18 2.62
N PRO A 2 20.76 9.96 3.72
CA PRO A 2 20.22 11.32 3.79
C PRO A 2 20.90 12.31 2.83
N ASP A 3 22.14 12.04 2.46
CA ASP A 3 22.95 12.90 1.59
C ASP A 3 22.92 12.48 0.11
N VAL A 4 22.10 11.49 -0.23
CA VAL A 4 21.97 10.98 -1.60
C VAL A 4 20.67 11.48 -2.21
N ASP A 5 20.74 12.09 -3.40
CA ASP A 5 19.54 12.44 -4.15
C ASP A 5 18.76 11.17 -4.49
N PRO A 6 17.49 11.03 -4.04
CA PRO A 6 16.72 9.81 -4.25
C PRO A 6 16.33 9.57 -5.72
N TRP A 7 16.38 10.60 -6.57
CA TRP A 7 16.00 10.55 -7.97
C TRP A 7 17.19 10.47 -8.92
N LEU A 8 18.30 11.08 -8.51
CA LEU A 8 19.53 11.17 -9.30
C LEU A 8 20.75 10.86 -8.42
N PRO A 9 20.88 9.63 -7.91
CA PRO A 9 21.94 9.29 -6.96
C PRO A 9 23.36 9.38 -7.55
N GLY A 10 23.48 9.41 -8.88
CA GLY A 10 24.76 9.37 -9.57
C GLY A 10 25.30 7.93 -9.71
N GLU A 11 26.04 7.70 -10.80
CA GLU A 11 26.67 6.40 -11.03
C GLU A 11 27.76 6.12 -10.00
N GLY A 12 27.76 4.91 -9.45
CA GLY A 12 28.74 4.47 -8.44
C GLY A 12 28.48 4.97 -7.02
N THR A 13 27.38 5.69 -6.77
CA THR A 13 27.01 6.10 -5.41
C THR A 13 26.64 4.88 -4.55
N PRO A 14 27.32 4.65 -3.42
CA PRO A 14 26.94 3.56 -2.52
C PRO A 14 25.61 3.85 -1.84
N ILE A 15 24.67 2.91 -1.94
CA ILE A 15 23.34 2.99 -1.32
C ILE A 15 23.26 1.98 -0.18
N LEU A 16 23.00 2.47 1.04
CA LEU A 16 22.69 1.61 2.18
C LEU A 16 21.23 1.14 2.08
N LEU A 17 21.05 -0.16 1.90
CA LEU A 17 19.73 -0.78 1.89
C LEU A 17 19.34 -1.23 3.30
N PRO A 18 18.19 -0.81 3.84
CA PRO A 18 17.69 -1.31 5.10
C PRO A 18 17.18 -2.75 4.89
N THR A 19 17.85 -3.72 5.50
CA THR A 19 17.49 -5.15 5.44
C THR A 19 16.82 -5.65 6.72
N GLN A 20 16.76 -4.81 7.76
CA GLN A 20 16.13 -5.11 9.03
C GLN A 20 14.98 -4.13 9.28
N PHE A 21 13.83 -4.66 9.68
CA PHE A 21 12.65 -3.86 9.98
C PHE A 21 12.17 -4.18 11.40
N VAL A 22 11.75 -3.15 12.12
CA VAL A 22 11.04 -3.32 13.39
C VAL A 22 9.58 -3.56 13.08
N ILE A 23 9.04 -4.67 13.57
CA ILE A 23 7.65 -5.05 13.40
C ILE A 23 6.81 -4.29 14.42
N PRO A 24 5.65 -3.70 14.03
CA PRO A 24 4.72 -3.08 14.98
C PRO A 24 4.27 -4.04 16.07
N ASP A 25 4.06 -3.51 17.29
CA ASP A 25 3.58 -4.31 18.44
C ASP A 25 2.05 -4.43 18.40
N VAL A 26 1.56 -5.21 17.45
CA VAL A 26 0.14 -5.52 17.24
C VAL A 26 0.00 -7.00 16.90
N PRO A 27 -1.22 -7.60 16.99
CA PRO A 27 -1.43 -8.99 16.59
C PRO A 27 -0.88 -9.28 15.19
N ARG A 28 -0.05 -10.32 15.09
CA ARG A 28 0.66 -10.70 13.86
C ARG A 28 -0.21 -11.60 13.00
N GLU A 29 -1.25 -11.04 12.43
CA GLU A 29 -2.19 -11.73 11.55
C GLU A 29 -2.60 -10.84 10.38
N GLY A 30 -2.77 -11.43 9.21
CA GLY A 30 -3.22 -10.74 8.01
C GLY A 30 -2.34 -9.56 7.60
N LEU A 31 -2.95 -8.47 7.24
CA LEU A 31 -2.30 -7.26 6.73
C LEU A 31 -2.21 -6.18 7.81
N ILE A 32 -1.02 -5.69 8.10
CA ILE A 32 -0.79 -4.55 8.96
C ILE A 32 -0.21 -3.42 8.12
N LEU A 33 -0.93 -2.30 8.03
CA LEU A 33 -0.51 -1.11 7.30
C LEU A 33 -0.08 -0.03 8.29
N ASN A 34 1.22 0.21 8.44
CA ASN A 34 1.69 1.32 9.26
C ASN A 34 1.88 2.57 8.40
N ILE A 35 0.96 3.51 8.56
CA ILE A 35 0.90 4.76 7.79
C ILE A 35 2.13 5.63 8.05
N ALA A 36 2.63 5.66 9.29
CA ALA A 36 3.80 6.46 9.66
C ALA A 36 5.07 6.00 8.94
N SER A 37 5.32 4.69 8.90
CA SER A 37 6.46 4.11 8.21
C SER A 37 6.25 3.89 6.71
N LYS A 38 5.03 4.13 6.21
CA LYS A 38 4.60 3.83 4.82
C LYS A 38 4.98 2.41 4.42
N ARG A 39 4.60 1.45 5.28
CA ARG A 39 4.95 0.06 5.10
C ARG A 39 3.79 -0.85 5.45
N LEU A 40 3.61 -1.85 4.60
CA LEU A 40 2.70 -2.97 4.81
C LEU A 40 3.52 -4.17 5.31
N PHE A 41 2.99 -4.87 6.30
CA PHE A 41 3.45 -6.18 6.75
C PHE A 41 2.32 -7.18 6.52
N TYR A 42 2.62 -8.31 5.92
CA TYR A 42 1.69 -9.42 5.76
C TYR A 42 2.17 -10.63 6.53
N PHE A 43 1.32 -11.13 7.39
CA PHE A 43 1.53 -12.31 8.22
C PHE A 43 0.57 -13.40 7.74
N PRO A 44 1.00 -14.27 6.80
CA PRO A 44 0.19 -15.41 6.40
C PRO A 44 -0.03 -16.33 7.60
N GLN A 45 -1.16 -17.03 7.59
CA GLN A 45 -1.45 -18.03 8.63
C GLN A 45 -0.37 -19.12 8.60
N ALA A 46 0.37 -19.26 9.70
CA ALA A 46 1.33 -20.36 9.86
C ALA A 46 0.58 -21.67 10.14
N LEU A 47 1.10 -22.76 9.61
CA LEU A 47 0.65 -24.10 10.00
C LEU A 47 1.26 -24.48 11.36
N ASP A 48 0.60 -25.40 12.06
CA ASP A 48 1.07 -25.86 13.37
C ASP A 48 2.53 -26.38 13.29
N GLY A 49 3.41 -25.76 14.09
CA GLY A 49 4.82 -26.11 14.18
C GLY A 49 5.73 -25.43 13.15
N GLU A 50 5.19 -24.56 12.29
CA GLU A 50 5.98 -23.73 11.38
C GLU A 50 6.32 -22.38 12.01
N GLU A 51 7.48 -21.82 11.63
CA GLU A 51 7.84 -20.45 11.98
C GLU A 51 6.93 -19.46 11.25
N GLN A 52 6.41 -18.47 11.96
CA GLN A 52 5.64 -17.41 11.35
C GLN A 52 6.55 -16.51 10.50
N ILE A 53 6.30 -16.50 9.22
CA ILE A 53 6.97 -15.58 8.29
C ILE A 53 6.27 -14.22 8.25
N VAL A 54 7.01 -13.20 7.87
CA VAL A 54 6.47 -11.88 7.55
C VAL A 54 6.98 -11.43 6.19
N MET A 55 6.09 -10.93 5.37
CA MET A 55 6.42 -10.24 4.12
C MET A 55 6.19 -8.75 4.31
N THR A 56 7.07 -7.92 3.79
CA THR A 56 6.93 -6.47 3.96
C THR A 56 7.17 -5.71 2.66
N TYR A 57 6.32 -4.70 2.44
CA TYR A 57 6.29 -3.93 1.21
C TYR A 57 6.20 -2.43 1.52
N PRO A 58 6.91 -1.56 0.80
CA PRO A 58 6.66 -0.12 0.86
C PRO A 58 5.30 0.19 0.25
N ILE A 59 4.61 1.19 0.80
CA ILE A 59 3.29 1.61 0.34
C ILE A 59 3.19 3.11 0.12
N GLY A 60 2.49 3.51 -0.94
CA GLY A 60 1.98 4.87 -1.09
C GLY A 60 0.64 5.00 -0.36
N ILE A 61 0.40 6.15 0.27
CA ILE A 61 -0.76 6.40 1.11
C ILE A 61 -1.46 7.71 0.75
N GLY A 62 -2.61 7.95 1.37
CA GLY A 62 -3.37 9.18 1.23
C GLY A 62 -2.55 10.43 1.55
N ARG A 63 -2.68 11.45 0.71
CA ARG A 63 -2.11 12.79 0.94
C ARG A 63 -2.90 13.55 2.01
N VAL A 64 -2.39 14.69 2.42
CA VAL A 64 -3.08 15.59 3.36
C VAL A 64 -4.45 15.99 2.80
N GLY A 65 -5.49 15.89 3.62
CA GLY A 65 -6.89 16.09 3.23
C GLY A 65 -7.58 14.89 2.59
N TRP A 66 -6.81 13.81 2.32
CA TRP A 66 -7.30 12.55 1.79
C TRP A 66 -6.63 11.37 2.53
N GLU A 67 -6.68 11.42 3.84
CA GLU A 67 -5.99 10.47 4.69
C GLU A 67 -6.50 9.04 4.51
N THR A 68 -5.57 8.09 4.56
CA THR A 68 -5.92 6.68 4.72
C THR A 68 -6.48 6.47 6.12
N PRO A 69 -7.71 5.92 6.29
CA PRO A 69 -8.34 5.77 7.59
C PRO A 69 -7.57 4.78 8.46
N LEU A 70 -7.58 5.01 9.77
CA LEU A 70 -7.04 4.08 10.76
C LEU A 70 -8.13 3.14 11.28
N GLY A 71 -7.72 1.98 11.75
CA GLY A 71 -8.58 0.99 12.39
C GLY A 71 -8.54 -0.37 11.72
N SER A 72 -9.44 -1.24 12.16
CA SER A 72 -9.57 -2.61 11.66
C SER A 72 -10.51 -2.68 10.47
N SER A 73 -10.18 -3.54 9.52
CA SER A 73 -10.92 -3.82 8.31
C SER A 73 -10.70 -5.28 7.89
N ALA A 74 -11.22 -5.66 6.75
CA ALA A 74 -10.93 -6.94 6.12
C ALA A 74 -10.93 -6.79 4.59
N VAL A 75 -10.30 -7.72 3.90
CA VAL A 75 -10.42 -7.83 2.44
C VAL A 75 -11.77 -8.46 2.10
N ILE A 76 -12.66 -7.69 1.47
CA ILE A 76 -14.02 -8.18 1.13
C ILE A 76 -14.16 -8.68 -0.30
N SER A 77 -13.27 -8.26 -1.20
CA SER A 77 -13.22 -8.77 -2.57
C SER A 77 -11.88 -8.47 -3.22
N LYS A 78 -11.59 -9.17 -4.32
CA LYS A 78 -10.38 -9.04 -5.11
C LYS A 78 -10.74 -8.90 -6.59
N ALA A 79 -9.95 -8.13 -7.35
CA ALA A 79 -10.14 -7.99 -8.78
C ALA A 79 -8.81 -7.94 -9.53
N ARG A 80 -8.76 -8.63 -10.68
CA ARG A 80 -7.72 -8.47 -11.71
C ARG A 80 -8.26 -7.58 -12.82
N ASP A 81 -7.38 -6.80 -13.43
CA ASP A 81 -7.70 -5.87 -14.50
C ASP A 81 -8.98 -5.07 -14.19
N PRO A 82 -9.00 -4.31 -13.07
CA PRO A 82 -10.20 -3.65 -12.59
C PRO A 82 -10.60 -2.47 -13.47
N HIS A 83 -11.91 -2.22 -13.55
CA HIS A 83 -12.39 -0.89 -13.92
C HIS A 83 -12.24 0.03 -12.70
N TRP A 84 -11.74 1.24 -12.92
CA TRP A 84 -11.76 2.26 -11.89
C TRP A 84 -13.00 3.12 -12.03
N TYR A 85 -13.94 2.95 -11.13
CA TYR A 85 -15.10 3.82 -10.98
C TYR A 85 -14.65 5.06 -10.20
N VAL A 86 -14.43 6.15 -10.92
CA VAL A 86 -13.82 7.37 -10.35
C VAL A 86 -14.77 8.03 -9.36
N PRO A 87 -14.42 8.17 -8.07
CA PRO A 87 -15.28 8.82 -7.08
C PRO A 87 -15.65 10.23 -7.50
N ALA A 88 -16.89 10.65 -7.18
CA ALA A 88 -17.38 11.99 -7.54
C ALA A 88 -16.51 13.11 -6.93
N SER A 89 -15.97 12.90 -5.73
CA SER A 89 -15.04 13.83 -5.08
C SER A 89 -13.74 14.01 -5.86
N VAL A 90 -13.17 12.92 -6.35
CA VAL A 90 -11.94 12.93 -7.17
C VAL A 90 -12.21 13.61 -8.52
N ARG A 91 -13.34 13.30 -9.17
CA ARG A 91 -13.70 13.94 -10.44
C ARG A 91 -13.87 15.45 -10.29
N ARG A 92 -14.52 15.88 -9.22
CA ARG A 92 -14.71 17.32 -8.93
C ARG A 92 -13.37 18.03 -8.75
N GLU A 93 -12.47 17.46 -7.98
CA GLU A 93 -11.13 18.03 -7.78
C GLU A 93 -10.36 18.16 -9.10
N HIS A 94 -10.40 17.11 -9.93
CA HIS A 94 -9.77 17.14 -11.24
C HIS A 94 -10.43 18.16 -12.20
N GLU A 95 -11.74 18.33 -12.13
CA GLU A 95 -12.45 19.33 -12.91
C GLU A 95 -12.03 20.77 -12.49
N GLU A 96 -11.85 21.01 -11.17
CA GLU A 96 -11.42 22.30 -10.63
C GLU A 96 -10.00 22.70 -11.08
N ILE A 97 -9.12 21.73 -11.31
CA ILE A 97 -7.75 21.96 -11.79
C ILE A 97 -7.61 21.91 -13.32
N GLY A 98 -8.73 21.74 -14.05
CA GLY A 98 -8.75 21.71 -15.50
C GLY A 98 -8.27 20.41 -16.15
N ASP A 99 -8.24 19.32 -15.41
CA ASP A 99 -7.86 17.97 -15.87
C ASP A 99 -9.01 16.96 -15.63
N PRO A 100 -10.16 17.10 -16.32
CA PRO A 100 -11.35 16.33 -16.02
C PRO A 100 -11.16 14.84 -16.28
N LEU A 101 -11.55 14.03 -15.28
CA LEU A 101 -11.52 12.57 -15.37
C LEU A 101 -12.87 11.99 -15.84
N PRO A 102 -12.87 10.90 -16.62
CA PRO A 102 -14.07 10.16 -16.94
C PRO A 102 -14.68 9.53 -15.69
N SER A 103 -15.94 9.15 -15.73
CA SER A 103 -16.59 8.44 -14.62
C SER A 103 -16.06 7.03 -14.41
N ILE A 104 -15.53 6.41 -15.46
CA ILE A 104 -14.96 5.06 -15.45
C ILE A 104 -13.69 5.07 -16.29
N VAL A 105 -12.61 4.53 -15.73
CA VAL A 105 -11.37 4.23 -16.46
C VAL A 105 -11.32 2.70 -16.67
N PRO A 106 -11.25 2.23 -17.91
CA PRO A 106 -11.17 0.79 -18.20
C PRO A 106 -9.84 0.18 -17.76
N PRO A 107 -9.72 -1.14 -17.69
CA PRO A 107 -8.44 -1.82 -17.53
C PRO A 107 -7.44 -1.37 -18.60
N GLY A 108 -6.18 -1.25 -18.22
CA GLY A 108 -5.13 -0.88 -19.15
C GLY A 108 -3.97 -0.11 -18.50
N PRO A 109 -2.98 0.31 -19.30
CA PRO A 109 -1.77 0.98 -18.78
C PRO A 109 -2.07 2.35 -18.15
N ASP A 110 -3.17 2.99 -18.53
CA ASP A 110 -3.57 4.31 -18.01
C ASP A 110 -4.43 4.20 -16.73
N ASN A 111 -4.80 2.98 -16.32
CA ASN A 111 -5.61 2.80 -15.12
C ASN A 111 -4.74 2.96 -13.85
N PRO A 112 -5.02 3.96 -12.99
CA PRO A 112 -4.20 4.23 -11.81
C PRO A 112 -4.31 3.14 -10.73
N LEU A 113 -5.28 2.22 -10.81
CA LEU A 113 -5.36 1.06 -9.92
C LEU A 113 -4.37 -0.05 -10.28
N GLY A 114 -3.75 0.02 -11.46
CA GLY A 114 -2.93 -1.06 -11.98
C GLY A 114 -3.74 -2.33 -12.28
N LYS A 115 -3.10 -3.49 -12.18
CA LYS A 115 -3.70 -4.77 -12.59
C LYS A 115 -4.43 -5.53 -11.46
N HIS A 116 -4.14 -5.21 -10.20
CA HIS A 116 -4.65 -5.97 -9.06
C HIS A 116 -5.18 -5.05 -7.97
N VAL A 117 -6.32 -5.42 -7.40
CA VAL A 117 -6.99 -4.69 -6.33
C VAL A 117 -7.47 -5.65 -5.24
N LEU A 118 -7.24 -5.28 -3.99
CA LEU A 118 -7.90 -5.82 -2.80
C LEU A 118 -8.84 -4.74 -2.26
N LYS A 119 -10.13 -5.02 -2.23
CA LYS A 119 -11.14 -4.10 -1.70
C LYS A 119 -11.29 -4.31 -0.20
N LEU A 120 -11.27 -3.23 0.55
CA LEU A 120 -11.44 -3.24 2.01
C LEU A 120 -12.90 -3.09 2.42
N ASP A 121 -13.22 -3.58 3.60
CA ASP A 121 -14.50 -3.32 4.29
C ASP A 121 -14.53 -1.90 4.89
N ILE A 122 -14.02 -0.96 4.14
CA ILE A 122 -14.14 0.47 4.38
C ILE A 122 -14.60 1.05 3.05
N PRO A 123 -15.78 1.69 2.99
CA PRO A 123 -16.34 2.16 1.73
C PRO A 123 -15.39 3.08 0.97
N GLY A 124 -15.07 2.70 -0.28
CA GLY A 124 -14.22 3.49 -1.15
C GLY A 124 -12.71 3.28 -1.00
N TYR A 125 -12.25 2.44 -0.05
CA TYR A 125 -10.82 2.20 0.16
C TYR A 125 -10.35 0.87 -0.42
N LEU A 126 -9.17 0.94 -1.04
CA LEU A 126 -8.54 -0.16 -1.77
C LEU A 126 -7.05 -0.27 -1.40
N ILE A 127 -6.53 -1.50 -1.47
CA ILE A 127 -5.10 -1.76 -1.63
C ILE A 127 -4.92 -2.19 -3.09
N HIS A 128 -4.07 -1.51 -3.85
CA HIS A 128 -3.99 -1.70 -5.28
C HIS A 128 -2.60 -1.45 -5.85
N GLY A 129 -2.39 -1.84 -7.09
CA GLY A 129 -1.19 -1.52 -7.85
C GLY A 129 -1.14 -0.05 -8.27
N THR A 130 -0.33 0.24 -9.25
CA THR A 130 -0.24 1.59 -9.80
C THR A 130 0.36 1.57 -11.20
N ASN A 131 -0.05 2.51 -12.03
CA ASN A 131 0.64 2.86 -13.27
C ASN A 131 1.74 3.92 -13.05
N GLN A 132 1.87 4.43 -11.81
CA GLN A 132 2.85 5.46 -11.43
C GLN A 132 3.65 4.99 -10.20
N PRO A 133 4.59 4.05 -10.35
CA PRO A 133 5.29 3.40 -9.24
C PRO A 133 6.14 4.35 -8.39
N TYR A 134 6.57 5.47 -8.93
CA TYR A 134 7.33 6.50 -8.19
C TYR A 134 6.56 7.11 -7.01
N GLY A 135 5.24 6.96 -6.95
CA GLY A 135 4.41 7.40 -5.82
C GLY A 135 4.39 6.43 -4.63
N VAL A 136 5.01 5.25 -4.75
CA VAL A 136 5.14 4.31 -3.63
C VAL A 136 6.17 4.85 -2.63
N GLY A 137 5.86 4.77 -1.34
CA GLY A 137 6.65 5.41 -0.28
C GLY A 137 6.25 6.87 0.00
N MET A 138 5.28 7.41 -0.74
CA MET A 138 4.87 8.81 -0.65
C MET A 138 3.41 8.98 -0.19
N ARG A 139 3.05 10.22 0.17
CA ARG A 139 1.66 10.66 0.43
C ARG A 139 1.10 11.33 -0.82
N VAL A 140 0.51 10.55 -1.72
CA VAL A 140 0.09 11.05 -3.04
C VAL A 140 -1.29 10.58 -3.51
N SER A 141 -1.90 9.61 -2.80
CA SER A 141 -3.19 9.06 -3.22
C SER A 141 -4.39 9.86 -2.65
N HIS A 142 -5.58 9.52 -3.12
CA HIS A 142 -6.84 9.98 -2.55
C HIS A 142 -7.34 9.05 -1.43
N GLY A 143 -6.41 8.52 -0.62
CA GLY A 143 -6.70 7.69 0.55
C GLY A 143 -6.41 6.20 0.36
N CYS A 144 -6.49 5.67 -0.85
CA CYS A 144 -6.16 4.28 -1.13
C CYS A 144 -4.67 3.99 -0.95
N VAL A 145 -4.35 2.73 -0.71
CA VAL A 145 -2.98 2.25 -0.49
C VAL A 145 -2.42 1.68 -1.80
N ARG A 146 -1.28 2.23 -2.24
CA ARG A 146 -0.60 1.84 -3.49
C ARG A 146 0.61 0.98 -3.19
N LEU A 147 0.78 -0.09 -3.98
CA LEU A 147 1.98 -0.92 -4.01
C LEU A 147 2.63 -0.88 -5.40
N TYR A 148 3.89 -1.28 -5.46
CA TYR A 148 4.53 -1.60 -6.73
C TYR A 148 3.75 -2.70 -7.45
N PRO A 149 3.69 -2.69 -8.80
CA PRO A 149 2.95 -3.68 -9.58
C PRO A 149 3.29 -5.13 -9.23
N GLU A 150 4.57 -5.43 -9.09
CA GLU A 150 5.07 -6.75 -8.72
C GLU A 150 4.70 -7.16 -7.28
N ASN A 151 4.65 -6.20 -6.36
CA ASN A 151 4.33 -6.47 -4.96
C ASN A 151 2.83 -6.77 -4.76
N ILE A 152 1.96 -6.01 -5.42
CA ILE A 152 0.51 -6.26 -5.33
C ILE A 152 0.14 -7.55 -6.06
N GLU A 153 0.84 -7.93 -7.12
CA GLU A 153 0.62 -9.19 -7.82
C GLU A 153 0.89 -10.38 -6.89
N LEU A 154 2.03 -10.39 -6.21
CA LEU A 154 2.36 -11.40 -5.20
C LEU A 154 1.35 -11.43 -4.06
N LEU A 155 1.04 -10.26 -3.50
CA LEU A 155 0.11 -10.14 -2.39
C LEU A 155 -1.31 -10.59 -2.78
N TYR A 156 -1.74 -10.29 -4.01
CA TYR A 156 -3.02 -10.72 -4.53
C TYR A 156 -3.17 -12.25 -4.58
N GLU A 157 -2.12 -12.99 -4.91
CA GLU A 157 -2.18 -14.45 -4.91
C GLU A 157 -2.27 -15.03 -3.49
N LEU A 158 -1.60 -14.42 -2.54
CA LEU A 158 -1.47 -14.91 -1.18
C LEU A 158 -2.66 -14.56 -0.27
N VAL A 159 -3.18 -13.34 -0.40
CA VAL A 159 -4.23 -12.81 0.47
C VAL A 159 -5.60 -13.33 0.07
N GLY A 160 -6.32 -13.89 1.02
CA GLY A 160 -7.70 -14.38 0.86
C GLY A 160 -8.76 -13.28 1.04
N VAL A 161 -9.98 -13.56 0.58
CA VAL A 161 -11.17 -12.80 1.02
C VAL A 161 -11.46 -13.19 2.46
N GLY A 162 -11.72 -12.19 3.31
CA GLY A 162 -11.86 -12.36 4.76
C GLY A 162 -10.57 -12.08 5.53
N GLU A 163 -9.43 -11.91 4.84
CA GLU A 163 -8.16 -11.59 5.49
C GLU A 163 -8.25 -10.32 6.32
N PRO A 164 -7.87 -10.35 7.62
CA PRO A 164 -7.92 -9.17 8.46
C PRO A 164 -6.91 -8.10 8.01
N VAL A 165 -7.31 -6.85 8.14
CA VAL A 165 -6.50 -5.67 7.82
C VAL A 165 -6.50 -4.73 9.00
N ASN A 166 -5.33 -4.40 9.53
CA ASN A 166 -5.16 -3.43 10.60
C ASN A 166 -4.35 -2.22 10.10
N ILE A 167 -4.97 -1.04 10.12
CA ILE A 167 -4.36 0.20 9.64
C ILE A 167 -4.00 1.04 10.87
N ILE A 168 -2.70 1.20 11.08
CA ILE A 168 -2.12 1.85 12.27
C ILE A 168 -1.26 3.06 11.87
N ASN A 169 -0.95 3.90 12.84
CA ASN A 169 -0.06 5.05 12.66
C ASN A 169 0.94 5.12 13.81
N GLU A 170 1.92 4.22 13.78
CA GLU A 170 2.97 4.13 14.80
C GLU A 170 4.27 4.70 14.25
N PRO A 171 4.62 5.95 14.57
CA PRO A 171 5.83 6.60 14.06
C PRO A 171 7.11 6.11 14.76
N PHE A 172 6.97 5.58 15.97
CA PHE A 172 8.08 5.06 16.76
C PHE A 172 7.89 3.57 16.99
N LEU A 173 8.76 2.77 16.44
CA LEU A 173 8.78 1.33 16.62
C LEU A 173 10.03 0.97 17.43
N THR A 174 9.86 0.14 18.45
CA THR A 174 10.95 -0.40 19.26
C THR A 174 10.99 -1.92 19.13
N GLY A 175 12.17 -2.48 19.11
CA GLY A 175 12.36 -3.93 19.01
C GLY A 175 13.64 -4.35 19.70
N TRP A 176 13.73 -5.63 20.01
CA TRP A 176 14.92 -6.25 20.58
C TRP A 176 15.73 -6.90 19.46
N ARG A 177 17.03 -6.84 19.57
CA ARG A 177 17.96 -7.57 18.73
C ARG A 177 18.78 -8.47 19.63
N ASP A 178 18.74 -9.76 19.36
CA ASP A 178 19.69 -10.68 19.96
C ASP A 178 21.08 -10.30 19.47
N GLY A 179 21.98 -10.05 20.44
CA GLY A 179 23.31 -9.51 20.23
C GLY A 179 24.31 -10.48 19.58
#